data_881d779f7a7813adb1e229950b2347fa
#
_entry.id   881d779f7a7813adb1e229950b2347fa
#
_cell.length_a   1.000
_cell.length_b   1.000
_cell.length_c   1.000
_cell.angle_alpha   90.00
_cell.angle_beta   90.00
_cell.angle_gamma   90.00
#
_symmetry.space_group_name_H-M   'P 1'
#
loop_
_entity.id
_entity.type
_entity.pdbx_description
1 polymer ?
#
loop_
_entity_poly.entity_id
_entity_poly.type
_entity_poly.pdbx_seq_one_letter_code
_entity_poly.pdbx_strand_id
1 'polypeptide(L)'
;MAREYEKCMLHSVEYKNTSTVGNPSYWVCFTDSQGEFHRGYTGSNSSSGYTIRNYRYCDSGTVIYMKYHFTRKTGSCIIDFIKHNTPEEASREAEKEEAKN
;
A
#
# COMPACT_ATOMS: atom_id res chain seq x y z
N MET A 1 -18.99 -7.97 -6.64
CA MET A 1 -17.77 -8.76 -6.47
C MET A 1 -16.79 -8.04 -5.56
N ALA A 2 -16.16 -8.77 -4.67
CA ALA A 2 -15.12 -8.19 -3.85
C ALA A 2 -13.95 -7.79 -4.75
N ARG A 3 -13.42 -6.59 -4.54
CA ARG A 3 -12.28 -6.11 -5.28
C ARG A 3 -11.03 -6.86 -4.83
N GLU A 4 -10.29 -7.40 -5.78
CA GLU A 4 -9.06 -8.08 -5.46
C GLU A 4 -7.94 -7.10 -5.15
N TYR A 5 -6.92 -7.58 -4.45
CA TYR A 5 -5.73 -6.77 -4.19
C TYR A 5 -4.99 -6.49 -5.50
N GLU A 6 -4.58 -5.26 -5.67
CA GLU A 6 -3.83 -4.84 -6.85
C GLU A 6 -2.34 -4.91 -6.58
N LYS A 7 -1.60 -5.48 -7.52
CA LYS A 7 -0.14 -5.54 -7.46
C LYS A 7 0.43 -4.19 -7.84
N CYS A 8 1.11 -3.55 -6.93
CA CYS A 8 1.68 -2.22 -7.12
C CYS A 8 3.18 -2.24 -6.89
N MET A 9 3.84 -1.18 -7.32
CA MET A 9 5.27 -0.97 -7.09
C MET A 9 5.44 0.16 -6.09
N LEU A 10 5.96 -0.16 -4.92
CA LEU A 10 6.16 0.82 -3.84
C LEU A 10 7.41 1.64 -4.08
N HIS A 11 7.33 2.95 -3.91
CA HIS A 11 8.48 3.85 -4.06
C HIS A 11 8.96 4.43 -2.75
N SER A 12 8.06 4.89 -1.89
CA SER A 12 8.44 5.45 -0.61
C SER A 12 7.30 5.40 0.41
N VAL A 13 7.68 5.39 1.67
CA VAL A 13 6.75 5.44 2.80
C VAL A 13 7.27 6.50 3.77
N GLU A 14 6.44 7.51 4.07
CA GLU A 14 6.80 8.59 4.99
C GLU A 14 5.73 8.77 6.06
N TYR A 15 6.14 9.00 7.29
CA TYR A 15 5.21 9.24 8.38
C TYR A 15 4.40 10.51 8.12
N LYS A 16 3.09 10.44 8.29
CA LYS A 16 2.18 11.55 8.10
C LYS A 16 1.74 12.14 9.45
N ASN A 17 1.00 11.35 10.22
CA ASN A 17 0.54 11.75 11.55
C ASN A 17 -0.02 10.54 12.29
N THR A 18 -0.41 10.76 13.54
CA THR A 18 -1.09 9.75 14.34
C THR A 18 -2.48 10.29 14.67
N SER A 19 -3.51 9.46 14.46
CA SER A 19 -4.89 9.85 14.75
C SER A 19 -5.12 10.01 16.25
N THR A 20 -6.24 10.64 16.60
CA THR A 20 -6.61 10.83 18.01
C THR A 20 -6.80 9.52 18.75
N VAL A 21 -7.12 8.44 18.04
CA VAL A 21 -7.24 7.09 18.63
C VAL A 21 -5.93 6.31 18.58
N GLY A 22 -4.85 6.95 18.16
CA GLY A 22 -3.51 6.37 18.20
C GLY A 22 -3.07 5.56 16.98
N ASN A 23 -3.84 5.55 15.90
CA ASN A 23 -3.46 4.85 14.66
C ASN A 23 -2.52 5.70 13.82
N PRO A 24 -1.34 5.18 13.46
CA PRO A 24 -0.42 5.94 12.61
C PRO A 24 -0.89 5.98 11.17
N SER A 25 -0.63 7.10 10.51
CA SER A 25 -0.88 7.26 9.07
C SER A 25 0.43 7.56 8.37
N TYR A 26 0.59 7.02 7.17
CA TYR A 26 1.80 7.19 6.38
C TYR A 26 1.45 7.63 4.96
N TRP A 27 2.27 8.52 4.40
CA TRP A 27 2.23 8.81 2.97
C TRP A 27 2.89 7.67 2.22
N VAL A 28 2.23 7.20 1.16
CA VAL A 28 2.72 6.08 0.36
C VAL A 28 2.76 6.50 -1.09
N CYS A 29 3.94 6.50 -1.69
CA CYS A 29 4.11 6.75 -3.11
C CYS A 29 4.27 5.40 -3.82
N PHE A 30 3.47 5.17 -4.84
CA PHE A 30 3.48 3.89 -5.54
C PHE A 30 3.04 4.05 -6.99
N THR A 31 3.39 3.06 -7.80
CA THR A 31 2.91 2.94 -9.18
C THR A 31 1.91 1.80 -9.22
N ASP A 32 0.73 2.04 -9.80
CA ASP A 32 -0.31 1.03 -9.86
C ASP A 32 -0.04 -0.01 -10.95
N SER A 33 -0.94 -0.99 -11.09
CA SER A 33 -0.79 -2.07 -12.07
C SER A 33 -0.88 -1.59 -13.52
N GLN A 34 -1.38 -0.38 -13.74
CA GLN A 34 -1.47 0.23 -15.07
C GLN A 34 -0.28 1.13 -15.37
N GLY A 35 0.67 1.23 -14.44
CA GLY A 35 1.85 2.06 -14.64
C GLY A 35 1.69 3.52 -14.23
N GLU A 36 0.59 3.88 -13.57
CA GLU A 36 0.36 5.25 -13.12
C GLU A 36 0.87 5.47 -11.70
N PHE A 37 1.52 6.61 -11.50
CA PHE A 37 2.05 7.00 -10.19
C PHE A 37 0.97 7.64 -9.34
N HIS A 38 0.94 7.26 -8.07
CA HIS A 38 0.01 7.84 -7.09
C HIS A 38 0.74 8.14 -5.78
N ARG A 39 0.26 9.17 -5.10
CA ARG A 39 0.67 9.44 -3.73
C ARG A 39 -0.59 9.38 -2.88
N GLY A 40 -0.67 8.35 -2.04
CA GLY A 40 -1.80 8.15 -1.16
C GLY A 40 -1.39 8.16 0.29
N TYR A 41 -2.34 7.91 1.18
CA TYR A 41 -2.05 7.76 2.60
C TYR A 41 -2.94 6.68 3.20
N THR A 42 -2.47 6.10 4.30
CA THR A 42 -3.24 5.06 4.99
C THR A 42 -4.36 5.70 5.82
N GLY A 43 -5.53 5.07 5.80
CA GLY A 43 -6.69 5.59 6.50
C GLY A 43 -6.52 5.54 8.02
N SER A 44 -7.07 6.55 8.70
CA SER A 44 -6.95 6.67 10.16
C SER A 44 -7.70 5.59 10.93
N ASN A 45 -8.67 4.94 10.28
CA ASN A 45 -9.49 3.91 10.92
C ASN A 45 -9.15 2.49 10.47
N SER A 46 -8.04 2.32 9.76
CA SER A 46 -7.65 1.01 9.23
C SER A 46 -6.35 0.54 9.85
N SER A 47 -6.10 -0.76 9.74
CA SER A 47 -4.83 -1.34 10.18
C SER A 47 -3.70 -1.15 9.17
N SER A 48 -3.99 -0.54 8.02
CA SER A 48 -2.99 -0.38 6.96
C SER A 48 -1.77 0.42 7.40
N GLY A 49 -1.95 1.40 8.30
CA GLY A 49 -0.83 2.17 8.82
C GLY A 49 0.20 1.31 9.57
N TYR A 50 -0.28 0.35 10.35
CA TYR A 50 0.60 -0.57 11.06
C TYR A 50 1.32 -1.52 10.11
N THR A 51 0.63 -1.96 9.07
CA THR A 51 1.21 -2.87 8.09
C THR A 51 2.23 -2.16 7.21
N ILE A 52 1.90 -0.97 6.72
CA ILE A 52 2.82 -0.22 5.83
C ILE A 52 4.11 0.16 6.55
N ARG A 53 4.08 0.28 7.86
CA ARG A 53 5.26 0.57 8.65
C ARG A 53 6.36 -0.48 8.43
N ASN A 54 5.99 -1.71 8.16
CA ASN A 54 6.93 -2.79 7.89
C ASN A 54 7.63 -2.65 6.53
N TYR A 55 7.11 -1.78 5.66
CA TYR A 55 7.68 -1.50 4.35
C TYR A 55 8.50 -0.21 4.33
N ARG A 56 8.63 0.45 5.46
CA ARG A 56 9.18 1.80 5.57
C ARG A 56 10.61 1.96 5.02
N TYR A 57 11.41 0.94 5.17
CA TYR A 57 12.82 0.98 4.76
C TYR A 57 13.12 0.11 3.54
N CYS A 58 12.09 -0.20 2.77
CA CYS A 58 12.27 -0.99 1.55
C CYS A 58 12.82 -0.15 0.42
N ASP A 59 13.50 -0.80 -0.50
CA ASP A 59 14.00 -0.15 -1.71
C ASP A 59 12.84 0.25 -2.61
N SER A 60 13.05 1.32 -3.40
CA SER A 60 12.11 1.70 -4.43
C SER A 60 11.96 0.54 -5.42
N GLY A 61 10.72 0.26 -5.80
CA GLY A 61 10.41 -0.85 -6.68
C GLY A 61 9.96 -2.12 -5.96
N THR A 62 9.87 -2.07 -4.63
CA THR A 62 9.37 -3.21 -3.84
C THR A 62 7.92 -3.49 -4.21
N VAL A 63 7.59 -4.77 -4.42
CA VAL A 63 6.23 -5.20 -4.72
C VAL A 63 5.35 -5.11 -3.49
N ILE A 64 4.14 -4.60 -3.65
CA ILE A 64 3.13 -4.53 -2.59
C ILE A 64 1.76 -4.80 -3.19
N TYR A 65 0.90 -5.51 -2.45
CA TYR A 65 -0.47 -5.81 -2.87
C TYR A 65 -1.42 -5.04 -1.98
N MET A 66 -2.19 -4.12 -2.58
CA MET A 66 -3.03 -3.18 -1.84
C MET A 66 -4.42 -3.06 -2.40
N LYS A 67 -5.35 -2.62 -1.54
CA LYS A 67 -6.66 -2.11 -1.94
C LYS A 67 -6.68 -0.64 -1.56
N TYR A 68 -7.06 0.21 -2.50
CA TYR A 68 -7.14 1.65 -2.27
C TYR A 68 -8.31 2.24 -3.05
N HIS A 69 -8.70 3.44 -2.69
CA HIS A 69 -9.76 4.14 -3.41
C HIS A 69 -9.47 5.64 -3.44
N PHE A 70 -10.17 6.35 -4.31
CA PHE A 70 -10.08 7.80 -4.40
C PHE A 70 -11.36 8.41 -3.85
N THR A 71 -11.23 9.40 -2.97
CA THR A 71 -12.39 10.06 -2.39
C THR A 71 -13.06 10.95 -3.45
N ARG A 72 -14.39 10.99 -3.43
CA ARG A 72 -15.14 11.82 -4.38
C ARG A 72 -14.92 13.30 -4.17
N LYS A 73 -14.78 13.71 -2.91
CA LYS A 73 -14.74 15.11 -2.54
C LYS A 73 -13.43 15.80 -2.89
N THR A 74 -12.32 15.12 -2.65
CA THR A 74 -10.99 15.71 -2.81
C THR A 74 -10.12 15.00 -3.84
N GLY A 75 -10.54 13.82 -4.30
CA GLY A 75 -9.72 12.99 -5.18
C GLY A 75 -8.51 12.39 -4.49
N SER A 76 -8.48 12.42 -3.16
CA SER A 76 -7.37 11.85 -2.39
C SER A 76 -7.35 10.35 -2.49
N CYS A 77 -6.13 9.77 -2.61
CA CYS A 77 -5.94 8.34 -2.63
C CYS A 77 -5.81 7.83 -1.20
N ILE A 78 -6.70 6.93 -0.80
CA ILE A 78 -6.69 6.34 0.53
C ILE A 78 -6.41 4.86 0.43
N ILE A 79 -5.39 4.39 1.14
CA ILE A 79 -5.02 2.99 1.15
C ILE A 79 -5.79 2.28 2.25
N ASP A 80 -6.67 1.36 1.85
CA ASP A 80 -7.56 0.69 2.78
C ASP A 80 -6.96 -0.56 3.40
N PHE A 81 -6.35 -1.41 2.59
CA PHE A 81 -5.80 -2.69 3.05
C PHE A 81 -4.52 -3.02 2.32
N ILE A 82 -3.63 -3.70 3.04
CA ILE A 82 -2.39 -4.24 2.48
C ILE A 82 -2.43 -5.74 2.75
N LYS A 83 -2.24 -6.53 1.70
CA LYS A 83 -2.42 -7.98 1.76
C LYS A 83 -1.41 -8.70 2.64
N HIS A 84 -0.15 -8.31 2.53
CA HIS A 84 0.95 -8.99 3.22
C HIS A 84 1.53 -8.12 4.33
N ASN A 85 1.85 -8.75 5.45
CA ASN A 85 2.39 -8.03 6.60
C ASN A 85 3.84 -7.60 6.40
N THR A 86 4.58 -8.29 5.55
CA THR A 86 5.98 -7.99 5.31
C THR A 86 6.29 -7.95 3.81
N PRO A 87 7.34 -7.19 3.41
CA PRO A 87 7.78 -7.17 2.01
C PRO A 87 8.20 -8.54 1.49
N GLU A 88 8.77 -9.37 2.34
CA GLU A 88 9.22 -10.72 1.97
C GLU A 88 8.06 -11.59 1.55
N GLU A 89 6.93 -11.50 2.27
CA GLU A 89 5.72 -12.24 1.92
C GLU A 89 5.17 -11.80 0.57
N ALA A 90 5.15 -10.49 0.32
CA ALA A 90 4.68 -9.95 -0.96
C ALA A 90 5.57 -10.40 -2.11
N SER A 91 6.89 -10.38 -1.90
CA SER A 91 7.85 -10.83 -2.91
C SER A 91 7.68 -12.31 -3.24
N ARG A 92 7.39 -13.13 -2.25
CA ARG A 92 7.14 -14.55 -2.46
C ARG A 92 5.92 -14.80 -3.35
N GLU A 93 4.86 -14.03 -3.14
CA GLU A 93 3.67 -14.16 -3.98
C GLU A 93 3.98 -13.74 -5.42
N ALA A 94 4.73 -12.67 -5.61
CA ALA A 94 5.13 -12.21 -6.94
C ALA A 94 5.98 -13.25 -7.67
N GLU A 95 6.91 -13.89 -6.96
CA GLU A 95 7.74 -14.97 -7.53
C GLU A 95 6.90 -16.17 -7.96
N LYS A 96 5.89 -16.54 -7.17
CA LYS A 96 4.99 -17.63 -7.52
C LYS A 96 4.17 -17.29 -8.77
N GLU A 97 3.75 -16.07 -8.93
CA GLU A 97 3.02 -15.64 -10.12
C GLU A 97 3.91 -15.72 -11.36
N GLU A 98 5.16 -15.30 -11.26
CA GLU A 98 6.12 -15.39 -12.36
C GLU A 98 6.42 -16.85 -12.71
N ALA A 99 6.55 -17.71 -11.73
CA ALA A 99 6.85 -19.13 -11.94
C ALA A 99 5.73 -19.88 -12.65
N LYS A 100 4.50 -19.37 -12.61
CA LYS A 100 3.34 -19.98 -13.28
C LYS A 100 3.30 -19.65 -14.77
N ASN A 101 4.02 -18.68 -15.20
CA ASN A 101 4.13 -18.31 -16.61
C ASN A 101 5.30 -19.01 -17.28
#